data_9901fb81f5acd0b09dd447aceeded8d4
#
_entry.id   9901fb81f5acd0b09dd447aceeded8d4
#
_cell.length_a   1.000
_cell.length_b   1.000
_cell.length_c   1.000
_cell.angle_alpha   90.00
_cell.angle_beta   90.00
_cell.angle_gamma   90.00
#
_symmetry.space_group_name_H-M   'P 1'
#
loop_
_entity.id
_entity.type
_entity.pdbx_description
1 polymer ?
#
loop_
_entity_poly.entity_id
_entity_poly.type
_entity_poly.pdbx_seq_one_letter_code
_entity_poly.pdbx_strand_id
1 'polypeptide(L)'
;MRSLFGALMAFTLSLPALAQDAPRLFPSRDVAVTYRVSGAGPMQEVTMAWAAAPRLMRVELPGMGYTIADFAGQKGFMVMQMPQPMVMDIPMAQAASHVRALESARFTKLGADRVAGVACTNWRHEGPQGSGTGCFTDDGVMLRSQGSAPGVQGALEALRVTYGPQEIARFQRPAGVPTMQMPGGMLPGLPPAAKK
;
A
#
# COMPACT_ATOMS: atom_id res chain seq x y z
N MET A 1 20.66 2.06 -72.86
CA MET A 1 20.67 2.81 -71.58
C MET A 1 19.73 2.10 -70.63
N ARG A 2 20.26 1.36 -69.65
CA ARG A 2 19.47 0.57 -68.66
C ARG A 2 19.72 1.21 -67.30
N SER A 3 18.70 1.88 -66.76
CA SER A 3 18.72 2.48 -65.42
C SER A 3 18.37 1.41 -64.38
N LEU A 4 19.32 1.07 -63.50
CA LEU A 4 19.12 0.25 -62.32
C LEU A 4 18.68 1.16 -61.17
N PHE A 5 17.41 1.03 -60.73
CA PHE A 5 16.91 1.62 -59.51
C PHE A 5 17.18 0.65 -58.34
N GLY A 6 18.16 0.98 -57.49
CA GLY A 6 18.41 0.25 -56.27
C GLY A 6 17.42 0.67 -55.16
N ALA A 7 16.57 -0.23 -54.72
CA ALA A 7 15.71 -0.02 -53.58
C ALA A 7 16.50 -0.22 -52.28
N LEU A 8 16.71 0.84 -51.52
CA LEU A 8 17.33 0.83 -50.18
C LEU A 8 16.24 0.44 -49.18
N MET A 9 16.30 -0.80 -48.69
CA MET A 9 15.38 -1.32 -47.66
C MET A 9 15.89 -0.90 -46.30
N ALA A 10 15.28 0.11 -45.67
CA ALA A 10 15.60 0.55 -44.34
C ALA A 10 15.03 -0.43 -43.31
N PHE A 11 15.90 -1.21 -42.65
CA PHE A 11 15.57 -2.10 -41.55
C PHE A 11 15.43 -1.26 -40.28
N THR A 12 14.19 -1.00 -39.85
CA THR A 12 13.91 -0.38 -38.55
C THR A 12 14.08 -1.42 -37.46
N LEU A 13 15.16 -1.34 -36.70
CA LEU A 13 15.34 -2.10 -35.46
C LEU A 13 14.37 -1.55 -34.42
N SER A 14 13.28 -2.23 -34.17
CA SER A 14 12.41 -2.02 -33.01
C SER A 14 13.15 -2.56 -31.76
N LEU A 15 13.68 -1.65 -30.95
CA LEU A 15 14.17 -1.98 -29.62
C LEU A 15 12.97 -2.43 -28.78
N PRO A 16 13.02 -3.62 -28.13
CA PRO A 16 11.98 -4.00 -27.18
C PRO A 16 12.02 -3.00 -26.04
N ALA A 17 10.89 -2.34 -25.76
CA ALA A 17 10.70 -1.58 -24.55
C ALA A 17 10.84 -2.58 -23.38
N LEU A 18 11.92 -2.47 -22.62
CA LEU A 18 12.07 -3.23 -21.37
C LEU A 18 10.94 -2.75 -20.44
N ALA A 19 9.89 -3.55 -20.32
CA ALA A 19 8.90 -3.38 -19.28
C ALA A 19 9.66 -3.37 -17.94
N GLN A 20 9.59 -2.29 -17.19
CA GLN A 20 10.19 -2.26 -15.86
C GLN A 20 9.42 -3.25 -15.00
N ASP A 21 10.08 -4.34 -14.60
CA ASP A 21 9.54 -5.23 -13.58
C ASP A 21 9.26 -4.40 -12.32
N ALA A 22 8.02 -4.41 -11.87
CA ALA A 22 7.59 -3.74 -10.64
C ALA A 22 6.83 -4.76 -9.78
N PRO A 23 6.89 -4.64 -8.44
CA PRO A 23 6.13 -5.53 -7.59
C PRO A 23 4.63 -5.23 -7.69
N ARG A 24 3.80 -6.23 -7.44
CA ARG A 24 2.38 -5.99 -7.16
C ARG A 24 2.28 -5.23 -5.84
N LEU A 25 1.55 -4.12 -5.82
CA LEU A 25 1.40 -3.27 -4.62
C LEU A 25 0.22 -3.68 -3.73
N PHE A 26 -0.66 -4.55 -4.22
CA PHE A 26 -1.79 -5.07 -3.48
C PHE A 26 -1.86 -6.59 -3.59
N PRO A 27 -2.22 -7.29 -2.50
CA PRO A 27 -2.39 -8.73 -2.53
C PRO A 27 -3.48 -9.16 -3.52
N SER A 28 -3.19 -10.20 -4.31
CA SER A 28 -4.15 -10.77 -5.27
C SER A 28 -5.09 -11.80 -4.65
N ARG A 29 -4.90 -12.15 -3.39
CA ARG A 29 -5.73 -13.09 -2.61
C ARG A 29 -5.88 -12.62 -1.18
N ASP A 30 -6.85 -13.16 -0.50
CA ASP A 30 -7.16 -12.83 0.89
C ASP A 30 -6.02 -13.22 1.82
N VAL A 31 -5.65 -12.29 2.71
CA VAL A 31 -4.54 -12.47 3.64
C VAL A 31 -4.72 -11.59 4.89
N ALA A 32 -4.28 -12.09 6.02
CA ALA A 32 -4.06 -11.30 7.23
C ALA A 32 -2.58 -11.31 7.59
N VAL A 33 -2.02 -10.17 7.94
CA VAL A 33 -0.61 -10.00 8.29
C VAL A 33 -0.51 -9.23 9.60
N THR A 34 0.21 -9.77 10.57
CA THR A 34 0.61 -9.02 11.78
C THR A 34 1.98 -8.43 11.53
N TYR A 35 2.10 -7.13 11.72
CA TYR A 35 3.32 -6.37 11.52
C TYR A 35 3.83 -5.79 12.83
N ARG A 36 5.15 -5.71 12.94
CA ARG A 36 5.84 -4.80 13.84
C ARG A 36 6.07 -3.48 13.11
N VAL A 37 5.60 -2.41 13.71
CA VAL A 37 5.79 -1.03 13.21
C VAL A 37 6.75 -0.31 14.13
N SER A 38 7.76 0.33 13.57
CA SER A 38 8.73 1.17 14.29
C SER A 38 8.93 2.50 13.56
N GLY A 39 9.29 3.54 14.28
CA GLY A 39 9.49 4.88 13.72
C GLY A 39 9.25 5.97 14.77
N ALA A 40 8.41 6.96 14.49
CA ALA A 40 8.19 8.14 15.31
C ALA A 40 7.44 7.90 16.64
N GLY A 41 7.43 6.68 17.17
CA GLY A 41 6.75 6.34 18.42
C GLY A 41 7.23 5.00 18.98
N PRO A 42 6.62 4.54 20.08
CA PRO A 42 6.92 3.23 20.63
C PRO A 42 6.60 2.15 19.58
N MET A 43 7.38 1.08 19.61
CA MET A 43 7.16 -0.07 18.73
C MET A 43 5.77 -0.65 18.98
N GLN A 44 5.00 -0.87 17.90
CA GLN A 44 3.64 -1.38 17.99
C GLN A 44 3.47 -2.59 17.06
N GLU A 45 2.58 -3.49 17.45
CA GLU A 45 2.09 -4.54 16.56
C GLU A 45 0.73 -4.11 16.00
N VAL A 46 0.58 -4.19 14.68
CA VAL A 46 -0.69 -3.94 13.98
C VAL A 46 -1.05 -5.14 13.14
N THR A 47 -2.32 -5.44 13.03
CA THR A 47 -2.80 -6.50 12.13
C THR A 47 -3.53 -5.86 10.96
N MET A 48 -3.11 -6.20 9.76
CA MET A 48 -3.73 -5.79 8.51
C MET A 48 -4.39 -7.00 7.85
N ALA A 49 -5.68 -6.90 7.56
CA ALA A 49 -6.43 -7.90 6.81
C ALA A 49 -6.81 -7.32 5.44
N TRP A 50 -6.67 -8.12 4.40
CA TRP A 50 -6.99 -7.78 3.03
C TRP A 50 -7.98 -8.77 2.43
N ALA A 51 -9.13 -8.29 1.96
CA ALA A 51 -10.10 -9.01 1.16
C ALA A 51 -9.90 -8.61 -0.31
N ALA A 52 -9.35 -9.53 -1.11
CA ALA A 52 -8.81 -9.22 -2.42
C ALA A 52 -9.90 -8.87 -3.45
N ALA A 53 -10.98 -9.67 -3.53
CA ALA A 53 -12.03 -9.46 -4.52
C ALA A 53 -12.73 -8.09 -4.39
N PRO A 54 -13.18 -7.64 -3.18
CA PRO A 54 -13.77 -6.32 -3.01
C PRO A 54 -12.72 -5.21 -2.82
N ARG A 55 -11.42 -5.53 -2.74
CA ARG A 55 -10.32 -4.59 -2.47
C ARG A 55 -10.50 -3.81 -1.17
N LEU A 56 -10.85 -4.53 -0.10
CA LEU A 56 -11.03 -3.96 1.23
C LEU A 56 -9.82 -4.24 2.10
N MET A 57 -9.39 -3.24 2.84
CA MET A 57 -8.33 -3.37 3.84
C MET A 57 -8.87 -3.00 5.22
N ARG A 58 -8.54 -3.80 6.22
CA ARG A 58 -8.78 -3.52 7.62
C ARG A 58 -7.46 -3.47 8.36
N VAL A 59 -7.24 -2.43 9.14
CA VAL A 59 -6.07 -2.28 10.01
C VAL A 59 -6.54 -2.20 11.45
N GLU A 60 -6.15 -3.16 12.26
CA GLU A 60 -6.39 -3.16 13.71
C GLU A 60 -5.31 -2.32 14.40
N LEU A 61 -5.72 -1.36 15.18
CA LEU A 61 -4.88 -0.46 15.94
C LEU A 61 -5.06 -0.75 17.44
N PRO A 62 -4.13 -1.48 18.10
CA PRO A 62 -4.30 -1.90 19.49
C PRO A 62 -4.59 -0.73 20.41
N GLY A 63 -5.64 -0.86 21.21
CA GLY A 63 -6.08 0.17 22.16
C GLY A 63 -6.78 1.39 21.55
N MET A 64 -6.83 1.52 20.22
CA MET A 64 -7.50 2.65 19.54
C MET A 64 -8.72 2.24 18.74
N GLY A 65 -8.73 1.03 18.19
CA GLY A 65 -9.81 0.56 17.33
C GLY A 65 -9.31 0.01 15.99
N TYR A 66 -10.03 0.30 14.91
CA TYR A 66 -9.63 -0.18 13.59
C TYR A 66 -10.02 0.79 12.48
N THR A 67 -9.31 0.67 11.37
CA THR A 67 -9.57 1.44 10.14
C THR A 67 -10.01 0.49 9.03
N ILE A 68 -10.98 0.90 8.24
CA ILE A 68 -11.39 0.25 7.00
C ILE A 68 -11.09 1.19 5.83
N ALA A 69 -10.44 0.65 4.81
CA ALA A 69 -10.23 1.32 3.53
C ALA A 69 -10.85 0.49 2.40
N ASP A 70 -11.79 1.07 1.69
CA ASP A 70 -12.38 0.54 0.46
C ASP A 70 -11.70 1.23 -0.73
N PHE A 71 -10.76 0.53 -1.35
CA PHE A 71 -10.00 1.05 -2.50
C PHE A 71 -10.82 1.07 -3.79
N ALA A 72 -11.84 0.22 -3.91
CA ALA A 72 -12.74 0.20 -5.06
C ALA A 72 -13.76 1.35 -4.97
N GLY A 73 -14.40 1.51 -3.80
CA GLY A 73 -15.38 2.56 -3.53
C GLY A 73 -14.78 3.91 -3.16
N GLN A 74 -13.46 4.00 -3.00
CA GLN A 74 -12.74 5.21 -2.54
C GLN A 74 -13.30 5.80 -1.24
N LYS A 75 -13.69 4.94 -0.32
CA LYS A 75 -14.26 5.28 0.98
C LYS A 75 -13.42 4.67 2.09
N GLY A 76 -13.39 5.33 3.23
CA GLY A 76 -12.72 4.81 4.42
C GLY A 76 -13.39 5.33 5.68
N PHE A 77 -13.24 4.56 6.74
CA PHE A 77 -13.67 4.99 8.06
C PHE A 77 -12.78 4.36 9.13
N MET A 78 -12.71 5.03 10.27
CA MET A 78 -12.10 4.52 11.49
C MET A 78 -13.20 4.30 12.53
N VAL A 79 -13.13 3.18 13.23
CA VAL A 79 -13.93 2.94 14.43
C VAL A 79 -13.01 3.08 15.63
N MET A 80 -13.28 4.08 16.46
CA MET A 80 -12.54 4.30 17.70
C MET A 80 -13.21 3.53 18.83
N GLN A 81 -12.41 2.73 19.55
CA GLN A 81 -12.82 2.02 20.76
C GLN A 81 -12.56 2.93 21.98
N MET A 82 -13.49 3.82 22.20
CA MET A 82 -13.57 4.64 23.42
C MET A 82 -14.69 4.09 24.31
N PRO A 83 -14.89 4.61 25.56
CA PRO A 83 -16.02 4.19 26.37
C PRO A 83 -17.37 4.28 25.64
N GLN A 84 -17.50 5.23 24.71
CA GLN A 84 -18.58 5.26 23.71
C GLN A 84 -17.92 5.15 22.33
N PRO A 85 -18.07 4.01 21.65
CA PRO A 85 -17.48 3.83 20.32
C PRO A 85 -18.07 4.83 19.34
N MET A 86 -17.23 5.33 18.43
CA MET A 86 -17.64 6.24 17.37
C MET A 86 -16.96 5.91 16.06
N VAL A 87 -17.65 6.24 14.97
CA VAL A 87 -17.14 6.09 13.61
C VAL A 87 -16.74 7.45 13.08
N MET A 88 -15.60 7.51 12.43
CA MET A 88 -15.10 8.71 11.77
C MET A 88 -14.79 8.40 10.30
N ASP A 89 -15.34 9.18 9.38
CA ASP A 89 -15.04 9.02 7.97
C ASP A 89 -13.64 9.54 7.65
N ILE A 90 -12.90 8.75 6.84
CA ILE A 90 -11.53 9.07 6.42
C ILE A 90 -11.59 9.49 4.95
N PRO A 91 -11.04 10.68 4.60
CA PRO A 91 -10.93 11.08 3.20
C PRO A 91 -9.89 10.22 2.49
N MET A 92 -10.33 9.34 1.59
CA MET A 92 -9.45 8.42 0.84
C MET A 92 -8.62 9.11 -0.24
N ALA A 93 -8.88 10.38 -0.56
CA ALA A 93 -8.12 11.11 -1.60
C ALA A 93 -6.62 11.14 -1.31
N GLN A 94 -6.21 11.29 -0.05
CA GLN A 94 -4.81 11.28 0.35
C GLN A 94 -4.20 9.88 0.23
N ALA A 95 -4.91 8.84 0.70
CA ALA A 95 -4.47 7.44 0.53
C ALA A 95 -4.34 7.08 -0.96
N ALA A 96 -5.31 7.49 -1.79
CA ALA A 96 -5.25 7.29 -3.23
C ALA A 96 -4.08 8.04 -3.89
N SER A 97 -3.70 9.22 -3.39
CA SER A 97 -2.52 9.94 -3.91
C SER A 97 -1.21 9.22 -3.58
N HIS A 98 -1.09 8.63 -2.40
CA HIS A 98 0.07 7.81 -2.02
C HIS A 98 0.18 6.55 -2.88
N VAL A 99 -0.94 5.86 -3.11
CA VAL A 99 -0.96 4.69 -4.00
C VAL A 99 -0.51 5.07 -5.41
N ARG A 100 -1.06 6.13 -5.99
CA ARG A 100 -0.64 6.61 -7.33
C ARG A 100 0.83 6.99 -7.38
N ALA A 101 1.36 7.61 -6.33
CA ALA A 101 2.77 7.96 -6.25
C ALA A 101 3.67 6.72 -6.21
N LEU A 102 3.26 5.66 -5.51
CA LEU A 102 3.96 4.37 -5.53
C LEU A 102 3.84 3.68 -6.89
N GLU A 103 2.66 3.70 -7.53
CA GLU A 103 2.46 3.14 -8.88
C GLU A 103 3.33 3.84 -9.92
N SER A 104 3.64 5.13 -9.75
CA SER A 104 4.52 5.91 -10.62
C SER A 104 5.99 5.89 -10.20
N ALA A 105 6.34 5.26 -9.09
CA ALA A 105 7.71 5.17 -8.63
C ALA A 105 8.55 4.25 -9.53
N ARG A 106 9.84 4.53 -9.59
CA ARG A 106 10.82 3.63 -10.20
C ARG A 106 11.13 2.51 -9.22
N PHE A 107 10.94 1.28 -9.64
CA PHE A 107 11.33 0.10 -8.87
C PHE A 107 12.62 -0.50 -9.42
N THR A 108 13.50 -0.93 -8.50
CA THR A 108 14.73 -1.66 -8.82
C THR A 108 14.76 -2.94 -8.00
N LYS A 109 14.83 -4.09 -8.66
CA LYS A 109 14.91 -5.40 -8.01
C LYS A 109 16.28 -5.56 -7.35
N LEU A 110 16.31 -5.91 -6.06
CA LEU A 110 17.53 -6.08 -5.29
C LEU A 110 17.90 -7.56 -5.06
N GLY A 111 16.91 -8.45 -5.04
CA GLY A 111 17.13 -9.88 -4.84
C GLY A 111 16.05 -10.55 -4.01
N ALA A 112 16.16 -11.86 -3.86
CA ALA A 112 15.25 -12.67 -3.06
C ALA A 112 15.56 -12.57 -1.57
N ASP A 113 14.52 -12.71 -0.74
CA ASP A 113 14.62 -12.72 0.72
C ASP A 113 13.48 -13.57 1.31
N ARG A 114 13.46 -13.70 2.63
CA ARG A 114 12.41 -14.41 3.37
C ARG A 114 12.12 -13.66 4.66
N VAL A 115 10.84 -13.30 4.86
CA VAL A 115 10.35 -12.61 6.05
C VAL A 115 9.17 -13.38 6.63
N ALA A 116 9.13 -13.57 7.94
CA ALA A 116 8.12 -14.37 8.62
C ALA A 116 7.92 -15.79 8.00
N GLY A 117 9.00 -16.39 7.48
CA GLY A 117 8.96 -17.69 6.82
C GLY A 117 8.43 -17.67 5.38
N VAL A 118 8.01 -16.51 4.84
CA VAL A 118 7.45 -16.36 3.49
C VAL A 118 8.51 -15.76 2.55
N ALA A 119 8.64 -16.33 1.35
CA ALA A 119 9.55 -15.83 0.33
C ALA A 119 9.05 -14.51 -0.25
N CYS A 120 9.97 -13.57 -0.48
CA CYS A 120 9.69 -12.29 -1.11
C CYS A 120 10.88 -11.79 -1.94
N THR A 121 10.65 -10.81 -2.75
CA THR A 121 11.68 -10.08 -3.49
C THR A 121 11.86 -8.69 -2.89
N ASN A 122 13.09 -8.34 -2.57
CA ASN A 122 13.44 -6.98 -2.15
C ASN A 122 13.47 -6.04 -3.36
N TRP A 123 12.85 -4.89 -3.19
CA TRP A 123 12.77 -3.82 -4.17
C TRP A 123 13.19 -2.50 -3.53
N ARG A 124 13.94 -1.70 -4.25
CA ARG A 124 14.10 -0.27 -3.96
C ARG A 124 13.09 0.50 -4.77
N HIS A 125 12.43 1.46 -4.17
CA HIS A 125 11.57 2.41 -4.87
C HIS A 125 12.09 3.83 -4.71
N GLU A 126 11.96 4.63 -5.76
CA GLU A 126 12.29 6.05 -5.79
C GLU A 126 11.16 6.79 -6.49
N GLY A 127 10.56 7.75 -5.83
CA GLY A 127 9.41 8.50 -6.34
C GLY A 127 9.24 9.88 -5.73
N PRO A 128 8.22 10.63 -6.18
CA PRO A 128 8.01 12.01 -5.76
C PRO A 128 7.79 12.22 -4.26
N GLN A 129 7.39 11.18 -3.54
CA GLN A 129 7.09 11.23 -2.10
C GLN A 129 8.20 10.63 -1.22
N GLY A 130 9.35 10.28 -1.81
CA GLY A 130 10.47 9.73 -1.09
C GLY A 130 11.02 8.47 -1.73
N SER A 131 11.93 7.83 -1.01
CA SER A 131 12.56 6.59 -1.41
C SER A 131 12.54 5.59 -0.28
N GLY A 132 12.67 4.31 -0.63
CA GLY A 132 12.70 3.26 0.37
C GLY A 132 12.98 1.89 -0.23
N THR A 133 12.89 0.89 0.63
CA THR A 133 12.96 -0.51 0.23
C THR A 133 11.74 -1.26 0.74
N GLY A 134 11.32 -2.27 0.00
CA GLY A 134 10.24 -3.15 0.43
C GLY A 134 10.46 -4.58 -0.04
N CYS A 135 10.06 -5.57 0.76
CA CYS A 135 10.03 -6.97 0.35
C CYS A 135 8.60 -7.38 0.05
N PHE A 136 8.34 -7.74 -1.19
CA PHE A 136 7.02 -8.11 -1.68
C PHE A 136 7.00 -9.57 -2.13
N THR A 137 5.95 -10.29 -1.78
CA THR A 137 5.67 -11.61 -2.36
C THR A 137 5.20 -11.47 -3.80
N ASP A 138 5.24 -12.55 -4.57
CA ASP A 138 4.77 -12.56 -5.96
C ASP A 138 3.27 -12.24 -6.08
N ASP A 139 2.49 -12.53 -5.04
CA ASP A 139 1.07 -12.21 -4.96
C ASP A 139 0.77 -10.83 -4.34
N GLY A 140 1.80 -10.01 -4.06
CA GLY A 140 1.65 -8.61 -3.70
C GLY A 140 1.55 -8.30 -2.20
N VAL A 141 1.84 -9.26 -1.32
CA VAL A 141 1.93 -8.98 0.12
C VAL A 141 3.26 -8.29 0.43
N MET A 142 3.22 -7.11 0.98
CA MET A 142 4.40 -6.41 1.47
C MET A 142 4.79 -6.99 2.84
N LEU A 143 5.93 -7.66 2.92
CA LEU A 143 6.40 -8.30 4.17
C LEU A 143 7.34 -7.41 4.97
N ARG A 144 8.04 -6.52 4.34
CA ARG A 144 8.92 -5.53 4.98
C ARG A 144 8.88 -4.24 4.19
N SER A 145 8.92 -3.12 4.88
CA SER A 145 9.11 -1.80 4.28
C SER A 145 9.99 -0.95 5.19
N GLN A 146 10.92 -0.25 4.59
CA GLN A 146 11.73 0.77 5.25
C GLN A 146 11.80 1.96 4.30
N GLY A 147 11.51 3.13 4.81
CA GLY A 147 11.53 4.32 3.98
C GLY A 147 11.71 5.59 4.79
N SER A 148 12.15 6.62 4.10
CA SER A 148 12.18 7.96 4.60
C SER A 148 11.41 8.87 3.66
N ALA A 149 10.44 9.57 4.19
CA ALA A 149 9.81 10.72 3.58
C ALA A 149 10.16 11.96 4.42
N PRO A 150 10.05 13.19 3.90
CA PRO A 150 10.33 14.37 4.68
C PRO A 150 9.56 14.38 6.02
N GLY A 151 10.28 14.30 7.14
CA GLY A 151 9.71 14.30 8.50
C GLY A 151 9.20 12.96 9.02
N VAL A 152 9.30 11.87 8.25
CA VAL A 152 8.85 10.53 8.68
C VAL A 152 9.90 9.49 8.31
N GLN A 153 10.43 8.81 9.32
CA GLN A 153 11.18 7.56 9.14
C GLN A 153 10.38 6.45 9.78
N GLY A 154 10.19 5.36 9.06
CA GLY A 154 9.43 4.24 9.58
C GLY A 154 9.86 2.92 8.96
N ALA A 155 9.70 1.87 9.74
CA ALA A 155 9.88 0.51 9.27
C ALA A 155 8.66 -0.33 9.66
N LEU A 156 8.34 -1.26 8.78
CA LEU A 156 7.26 -2.22 8.95
C LEU A 156 7.81 -3.59 8.60
N GLU A 157 7.62 -4.57 9.47
CA GLU A 157 8.09 -5.94 9.24
C GLU A 157 7.01 -6.94 9.66
N ALA A 158 6.68 -7.87 8.75
CA ALA A 158 5.73 -8.93 9.03
C ALA A 158 6.28 -9.91 10.07
N LEU A 159 5.47 -10.17 11.10
CA LEU A 159 5.73 -11.18 12.12
C LEU A 159 4.99 -12.49 11.81
N ARG A 160 3.81 -12.38 11.21
CA ARG A 160 2.96 -13.51 10.85
C ARG A 160 2.18 -13.19 9.59
N VAL A 161 2.08 -14.16 8.70
CA VAL A 161 1.27 -14.10 7.48
C VAL A 161 0.30 -15.27 7.49
N THR A 162 -0.98 -15.00 7.35
CA THR A 162 -2.03 -16.01 7.31
C THR A 162 -2.89 -15.80 6.07
N TYR A 163 -2.76 -16.68 5.11
CA TYR A 163 -3.61 -16.70 3.93
C TYR A 163 -4.92 -17.42 4.23
N GLY A 164 -6.00 -16.93 3.67
CA GLY A 164 -7.31 -17.52 3.79
C GLY A 164 -8.43 -16.48 3.66
N PRO A 165 -9.67 -16.96 3.42
CA PRO A 165 -10.83 -16.09 3.25
C PRO A 165 -10.98 -15.11 4.41
N GLN A 166 -11.31 -13.86 4.08
CA GLN A 166 -11.62 -12.83 5.07
C GLN A 166 -13.14 -12.71 5.19
N GLU A 167 -13.62 -12.74 6.42
CA GLU A 167 -15.05 -12.55 6.70
C GLU A 167 -15.46 -11.10 6.36
N ILE A 168 -16.27 -10.92 5.33
CA ILE A 168 -16.64 -9.59 4.78
C ILE A 168 -17.37 -8.71 5.79
N ALA A 169 -18.13 -9.31 6.73
CA ALA A 169 -18.79 -8.58 7.79
C ALA A 169 -17.82 -7.74 8.65
N ARG A 170 -16.56 -8.18 8.80
CA ARG A 170 -15.53 -7.44 9.54
C ARG A 170 -15.11 -6.12 8.88
N PHE A 171 -15.41 -5.94 7.60
CA PHE A 171 -15.08 -4.72 6.85
C PHE A 171 -16.26 -3.75 6.74
N GLN A 172 -17.40 -4.10 7.32
CA GLN A 172 -18.58 -3.27 7.29
C GLN A 172 -18.58 -2.23 8.42
N ARG A 173 -19.28 -1.13 8.17
CA ARG A 173 -19.53 -0.12 9.21
C ARG A 173 -20.43 -0.72 10.28
N PRO A 174 -20.07 -0.59 11.57
CA PRO A 174 -20.93 -1.11 12.64
C PRO A 174 -22.25 -0.35 12.69
N ALA A 175 -23.35 -1.09 12.83
CA ALA A 175 -24.68 -0.51 12.96
C ALA A 175 -24.85 0.16 14.34
N GLY A 176 -25.61 1.25 14.40
CA GLY A 176 -25.95 1.93 15.64
C GLY A 176 -24.81 2.71 16.32
N VAL A 177 -23.63 2.77 15.72
CA VAL A 177 -22.52 3.57 16.24
C VAL A 177 -22.58 4.98 15.66
N PRO A 178 -22.53 6.05 16.50
CA PRO A 178 -22.56 7.42 16.02
C PRO A 178 -21.40 7.73 15.07
N THR A 179 -21.70 8.48 14.00
CA THR A 179 -20.68 8.99 13.07
C THR A 179 -20.32 10.42 13.43
N MET A 180 -19.02 10.67 13.61
CA MET A 180 -18.50 12.02 13.76
C MET A 180 -17.89 12.46 12.44
N GLN A 181 -18.25 13.64 11.96
CA GLN A 181 -17.57 14.30 10.86
C GLN A 181 -16.47 15.18 11.42
N MET A 182 -15.23 14.99 10.98
CA MET A 182 -14.15 15.90 11.36
C MET A 182 -14.28 17.21 10.56
N PRO A 183 -14.41 18.36 11.23
CA PRO A 183 -14.27 19.64 10.55
C PRO A 183 -12.84 19.75 10.00
N GLY A 184 -12.69 19.91 8.69
CA GLY A 184 -11.41 20.27 8.07
C GLY A 184 -10.45 19.15 7.63
N GLY A 185 -10.83 17.89 7.65
CA GLY A 185 -10.05 16.83 6.98
C GLY A 185 -8.67 16.53 7.58
N MET A 186 -8.40 16.87 8.83
CA MET A 186 -7.16 16.52 9.53
C MET A 186 -7.24 15.09 10.07
N LEU A 187 -6.36 14.22 9.60
CA LEU A 187 -6.12 12.92 10.22
C LEU A 187 -5.21 13.10 11.44
N PRO A 188 -5.54 12.52 12.61
CA PRO A 188 -4.64 12.53 13.75
C PRO A 188 -3.33 11.82 13.39
N GLY A 189 -2.19 12.52 13.53
CA GLY A 189 -0.86 11.95 13.32
C GLY A 189 -0.26 12.10 11.93
N LEU A 190 -0.93 12.76 10.98
CA LEU A 190 -0.33 13.14 9.71
C LEU A 190 -0.09 14.66 9.65
N PRO A 191 1.09 15.13 9.23
CA PRO A 191 1.32 16.55 9.05
C PRO A 191 0.37 17.13 7.98
N PRO A 192 -0.08 18.39 8.11
CA PRO A 192 -0.95 19.01 7.13
C PRO A 192 -0.25 19.06 5.77
N ALA A 193 -1.01 18.78 4.71
CA ALA A 193 -0.52 18.89 3.34
C ALA A 193 0.03 20.31 3.11
N ALA A 194 1.30 20.43 2.67
CA ALA A 194 1.92 21.69 2.35
C ALA A 194 1.08 22.38 1.25
N LYS A 195 0.58 23.57 1.57
CA LYS A 195 -0.06 24.46 0.56
C LYS A 195 1.02 24.86 -0.43
N LYS A 196 0.76 24.62 -1.71
CA LYS A 196 1.51 25.20 -2.82
C LYS A 196 1.14 26.65 -2.97
#